data_b1330f8e39da85bbe20fedbeedf5856d
#
_entry.id   b1330f8e39da85bbe20fedbeedf5856d
#
_cell.length_a   1.000
_cell.length_b   1.000
_cell.length_c   1.000
_cell.angle_alpha   90.00
_cell.angle_beta   90.00
_cell.angle_gamma   90.00
#
_symmetry.space_group_name_H-M   'P 1'
#
loop_
_entity.id
_entity.type
_entity.pdbx_description
1 polymer ?
#
loop_
_entity_poly.entity_id
_entity_poly.type
_entity_poly.pdbx_seq_one_letter_code
_entity_poly.pdbx_strand_id
1 'polypeptide(L)'
;MIITAELSLYPLQENYEETIISFIKSLKSQNNIAVYTHAMSTFVKGEHKDVMNAITIALESADNSSKGFSLVTKIINRDLPVEKGFLEF
;
A
#
# COMPACT_ATOMS: atom_id res chain seq x y z
N MET A 1 7.42 -15.55 6.53
CA MET A 1 8.49 -14.57 6.25
C MET A 1 7.93 -13.16 6.35
N ILE A 2 8.68 -12.28 6.97
CA ILE A 2 8.32 -10.86 7.02
C ILE A 2 8.74 -10.20 5.72
N ILE A 3 7.86 -9.38 5.17
CA ILE A 3 8.17 -8.60 3.96
C ILE A 3 7.92 -7.11 4.20
N THR A 4 8.59 -6.31 3.40
CA THR A 4 8.31 -4.88 3.24
C THR A 4 7.90 -4.65 1.79
N ALA A 5 6.73 -4.08 1.59
CA ALA A 5 6.20 -3.79 0.27
C ALA A 5 6.08 -2.28 0.07
N GLU A 6 6.44 -1.82 -1.11
CA GLU A 6 6.19 -0.44 -1.54
C GLU A 6 5.10 -0.46 -2.58
N LEU A 7 4.04 0.29 -2.36
CA LEU A 7 2.86 0.32 -3.21
C LEU A 7 2.68 1.70 -3.81
N SER A 8 2.52 1.74 -5.13
CA SER A 8 2.18 2.98 -5.85
C SER A 8 0.95 2.72 -6.70
N LEU A 9 -0.15 3.37 -6.35
CA LEU A 9 -1.41 3.23 -7.06
C LEU A 9 -1.61 4.41 -8.02
N TYR A 10 -1.88 4.09 -9.27
CA TYR A 10 -2.08 5.08 -10.34
C TYR A 10 -3.48 4.95 -10.92
N PRO A 11 -4.49 5.66 -10.37
CA PRO A 11 -5.83 5.63 -10.96
C PRO A 11 -5.84 6.25 -12.36
N LEU A 12 -6.59 5.65 -13.26
CA LEU A 12 -6.64 6.04 -14.67
C LEU A 12 -7.88 6.92 -14.94
N GLN A 13 -8.03 7.97 -14.14
CA GLN A 13 -9.20 8.86 -14.19
C GLN A 13 -8.85 10.24 -13.62
N GLU A 14 -9.70 11.23 -13.89
CA GLU A 14 -9.46 12.59 -13.39
C GLU A 14 -9.65 12.71 -11.88
N ASN A 15 -10.71 12.13 -11.32
CA ASN A 15 -10.97 12.14 -9.88
C ASN A 15 -10.24 11.02 -9.15
N TYR A 16 -8.93 11.03 -9.23
CA TYR A 16 -8.08 9.94 -8.74
C TYR A 16 -7.96 9.92 -7.21
N GLU A 17 -8.17 11.04 -6.54
CA GLU A 17 -7.93 11.14 -5.09
C GLU A 17 -8.82 10.21 -4.27
N GLU A 18 -10.08 10.10 -4.62
CA GLU A 18 -11.02 9.22 -3.91
C GLU A 18 -10.57 7.76 -3.96
N THR A 19 -10.11 7.31 -5.10
CA THR A 19 -9.62 5.94 -5.28
C THR A 19 -8.38 5.69 -4.43
N ILE A 20 -7.44 6.62 -4.41
CA ILE A 20 -6.22 6.52 -3.60
C ILE A 20 -6.57 6.50 -2.11
N ILE A 21 -7.46 7.38 -1.67
CA ILE A 21 -7.88 7.47 -0.27
C ILE A 21 -8.56 6.18 0.16
N SER A 22 -9.46 5.64 -0.64
CA SER A 22 -10.11 4.35 -0.36
C SER A 22 -9.10 3.22 -0.18
N PHE A 23 -8.11 3.17 -1.06
CA PHE A 23 -7.05 2.18 -1.02
C PHE A 23 -6.25 2.27 0.28
N ILE A 24 -5.79 3.47 0.63
CA ILE A 24 -4.99 3.71 1.83
C ILE A 24 -5.80 3.42 3.10
N LYS A 25 -7.04 3.88 3.17
CA LYS A 25 -7.91 3.63 4.32
C LYS A 25 -8.14 2.15 4.53
N SER A 26 -8.35 1.40 3.45
CA SER A 26 -8.52 -0.04 3.51
C SER A 26 -7.28 -0.71 4.07
N LEU A 27 -6.08 -0.34 3.59
CA LEU A 27 -4.83 -0.88 4.13
C LEU A 27 -4.71 -0.59 5.63
N LYS A 28 -4.98 0.64 6.04
CA LYS A 28 -4.85 1.05 7.44
C LYS A 28 -5.87 0.38 8.36
N SER A 29 -6.96 -0.14 7.82
CA SER A 29 -7.97 -0.86 8.61
C SER A 29 -7.57 -2.29 8.94
N GLN A 30 -6.52 -2.83 8.33
CA GLN A 30 -6.06 -4.19 8.57
C GLN A 30 -5.21 -4.25 9.83
N ASN A 31 -5.47 -5.24 10.69
CA ASN A 31 -4.87 -5.32 12.03
C ASN A 31 -3.47 -5.93 12.08
N ASN A 32 -3.13 -6.76 11.10
CA ASN A 32 -1.92 -7.58 11.16
C ASN A 32 -0.75 -7.02 10.36
N ILE A 33 -0.86 -5.79 9.90
CA ILE A 33 0.16 -5.13 9.11
C ILE A 33 0.43 -3.72 9.62
N ALA A 34 1.60 -3.21 9.31
CA ALA A 34 1.96 -1.81 9.57
C ALA A 34 1.95 -1.05 8.24
N VAL A 35 1.34 0.13 8.22
CA VAL A 35 1.16 0.93 7.00
C VAL A 35 1.75 2.32 7.22
N TYR A 36 2.63 2.74 6.32
CA TYR A 36 3.29 4.05 6.37
C TYR A 36 3.10 4.75 5.03
N THR A 37 2.36 5.86 5.03
CA THR A 37 2.09 6.62 3.81
C THR A 37 3.08 7.77 3.70
N HIS A 38 3.78 7.81 2.58
CA HIS A 38 4.74 8.86 2.25
C HIS A 38 4.24 9.68 1.05
N ALA A 39 4.99 10.70 0.68
CA ALA A 39 4.55 11.62 -0.37
C ALA A 39 4.38 10.94 -1.74
N MET A 40 5.16 9.91 -2.03
CA MET A 40 5.18 9.28 -3.35
C MET A 40 4.70 7.84 -3.38
N SER A 41 4.60 7.20 -2.23
CA SER A 41 4.20 5.79 -2.15
C SER A 41 3.78 5.42 -0.74
N THR A 42 3.23 4.23 -0.59
CA THR A 42 2.83 3.67 0.70
C THR A 42 3.62 2.41 0.97
N PHE A 43 4.16 2.29 2.18
CA PHE A 43 4.88 1.11 2.61
C PHE A 43 4.01 0.26 3.53
N VAL A 44 4.06 -1.05 3.34
CA VAL A 44 3.32 -2.01 4.14
C VAL A 44 4.28 -3.09 4.61
N LYS A 45 4.24 -3.41 5.89
CA LYS A 45 5.10 -4.45 6.49
C LYS A 45 4.28 -5.45 7.28
N GLY A 46 4.71 -6.69 7.27
CA GLY A 46 4.11 -7.76 8.05
C GLY A 46 4.45 -9.12 7.48
N GLU A 47 3.79 -10.16 8.02
CA GLU A 47 3.87 -11.48 7.43
C GLU A 47 3.39 -11.44 6.00
N HIS A 48 4.06 -12.12 5.12
CA HIS A 48 3.79 -12.03 3.70
C HIS A 48 2.33 -12.36 3.34
N LYS A 49 1.73 -13.35 4.00
CA LYS A 49 0.32 -13.69 3.74
C LYS A 49 -0.63 -12.58 4.17
N ASP A 50 -0.35 -11.94 5.30
CA ASP A 50 -1.17 -10.84 5.80
C ASP A 50 -1.06 -9.61 4.89
N VAL A 51 0.15 -9.30 4.44
CA VAL A 51 0.39 -8.19 3.52
C VAL A 51 -0.34 -8.41 2.19
N MET A 52 -0.19 -9.59 1.60
CA MET A 52 -0.84 -9.89 0.32
C MET A 52 -2.36 -9.89 0.44
N ASN A 53 -2.90 -10.42 1.54
CA ASN A 53 -4.34 -10.39 1.80
C ASN A 53 -4.85 -8.95 1.96
N ALA A 54 -4.11 -8.11 2.68
CA ALA A 54 -4.47 -6.71 2.86
C ALA A 54 -4.47 -5.95 1.54
N ILE A 55 -3.49 -6.21 0.67
CA ILE A 55 -3.44 -5.62 -0.67
C ILE A 55 -4.66 -6.06 -1.49
N THR A 56 -5.01 -7.34 -1.45
CA THR A 56 -6.18 -7.86 -2.15
C THR A 56 -7.46 -7.12 -1.72
N ILE A 57 -7.67 -6.98 -0.42
CA ILE A 57 -8.84 -6.28 0.12
C ILE A 57 -8.83 -4.80 -0.29
N ALA A 58 -7.67 -4.16 -0.22
CA ALA A 58 -7.55 -2.75 -0.59
C ALA A 58 -7.80 -2.50 -2.08
N LEU A 59 -7.37 -3.43 -2.94
CA LEU A 59 -7.65 -3.34 -4.38
C LEU A 59 -9.15 -3.44 -4.66
N GLU A 60 -9.84 -4.33 -3.98
CA GLU A 60 -11.30 -4.46 -4.12
C GLU A 60 -12.00 -3.18 -3.66
N SER A 61 -11.54 -2.59 -2.56
CA SER A 61 -12.08 -1.32 -2.08
C SER A 61 -11.86 -0.18 -3.08
N ALA A 62 -10.66 -0.12 -3.66
CA ALA A 62 -10.33 0.89 -4.67
C ALA A 62 -11.16 0.71 -5.95
N ASP A 63 -11.44 -0.53 -6.33
CA ASP A 63 -12.20 -0.83 -7.55
C ASP A 63 -13.62 -0.24 -7.51
N ASN A 64 -14.23 -0.14 -6.34
CA ASN A 64 -15.60 0.40 -6.18
C ASN A 64 -15.74 1.86 -6.64
N SER A 65 -14.67 2.65 -6.57
CA SER A 65 -14.69 4.07 -6.97
C SER A 65 -13.82 4.34 -8.18
N SER A 66 -13.40 3.30 -8.89
CA SER A 66 -12.41 3.39 -9.95
C SER A 66 -12.97 3.08 -11.31
N LYS A 67 -12.42 3.75 -12.33
CA LYS A 67 -12.63 3.41 -13.75
C LYS A 67 -11.45 2.60 -14.29
N GLY A 68 -10.51 2.27 -13.44
CA GLY A 68 -9.30 1.53 -13.74
C GLY A 68 -8.12 2.13 -13.01
N PHE A 69 -7.15 1.31 -12.68
CA PHE A 69 -5.92 1.76 -12.03
C PHE A 69 -4.79 0.79 -12.33
N SER A 70 -3.57 1.26 -12.11
CA SER A 70 -2.38 0.43 -12.15
C SER A 70 -1.80 0.43 -10.73
N LEU A 71 -1.53 -0.75 -10.19
CA LEU A 71 -0.79 -0.89 -8.94
C LEU A 71 0.61 -1.39 -9.26
N VAL A 72 1.62 -0.63 -8.85
CA VAL A 72 3.01 -1.06 -8.93
C VAL A 72 3.45 -1.46 -7.54
N THR A 73 3.94 -2.68 -7.40
CA THR A 73 4.35 -3.24 -6.11
C THR A 73 5.79 -3.71 -6.18
N LYS A 74 6.58 -3.28 -5.22
CA LYS A 74 7.94 -3.78 -4.99
C LYS A 74 7.93 -4.49 -3.64
N ILE A 75 8.40 -5.73 -3.61
CA ILE A 75 8.43 -6.54 -2.40
C ILE A 75 9.87 -6.93 -2.09
N ILE A 76 10.28 -6.71 -0.83
CA ILE A 76 11.55 -7.15 -0.32
C ILE A 76 11.27 -8.09 0.85
N ASN A 77 11.92 -9.25 0.85
CA ASN A 77 11.72 -10.28 1.87
C ASN A 77 12.53 -10.03 3.14
N ARG A 78 12.49 -8.80 3.63
CA ARG A 78 13.16 -8.35 4.86
C ARG A 78 12.31 -7.28 5.53
N ASP A 79 12.50 -7.14 6.82
CA ASP A 79 11.91 -6.07 7.61
C ASP A 79 12.81 -4.82 7.49
N LEU A 80 12.40 -3.87 6.64
CA LEU A 80 13.16 -2.66 6.41
C LEU A 80 12.65 -1.51 7.30
N PRO A 81 13.53 -0.57 7.67
CA PRO A 81 13.17 0.57 8.54
C PRO A 81 12.48 1.69 7.75
N VAL A 82 11.29 1.42 7.23
CA VAL A 82 10.53 2.39 6.40
C VAL A 82 9.76 3.41 7.23
N GLU A 83 9.66 3.23 8.53
CA GLU A 83 9.03 4.18 9.45
C GLU A 83 9.88 5.43 9.66
N LYS A 84 11.15 5.39 9.26
CA LYS A 84 12.10 6.51 9.31
C LYS A 84 12.79 6.66 7.96
N GLY A 85 13.44 7.80 7.73
CA GLY A 85 14.34 7.92 6.60
C GLY A 85 15.49 6.92 6.75
N PHE A 86 15.81 6.20 5.67
CA PHE A 86 16.90 5.22 5.69
C PHE A 86 18.28 5.89 5.83
N LEU A 87 18.44 7.02 5.16
CA LEU A 87 19.65 7.82 5.22
C LEU A 87 19.29 9.19 5.77
N GLU A 88 19.87 9.53 6.91
CA GLU A 88 19.70 10.84 7.53
C GLU A 88 21.03 11.59 7.50
N PHE A 89 21.03 12.67 6.76
CA PHE A 89 22.20 13.53 6.65
C PHE A 89 21.96 14.86 7.33
#